data_ed91f721501759d87b69d33fbb92ac6d
#
_entry.id   ed91f721501759d87b69d33fbb92ac6d
#
_cell.length_a   1.000
_cell.length_b   1.000
_cell.length_c   1.000
_cell.angle_alpha   90.00
_cell.angle_beta   90.00
_cell.angle_gamma   90.00
#
_symmetry.space_group_name_H-M   'P 1'
#
loop_
_entity.id
_entity.type
_entity.pdbx_description
1 polymer ?
#
loop_
_entity_poly.entity_id
_entity_poly.type
_entity_poly.pdbx_seq_one_letter_code
_entity_poly.pdbx_strand_id
1 'polypeptide(L)'
;MNLRIAISLSLALLLLLITGKPCWAGDYRVRKSDQGLTFDIAINRNPPVLGDNEIRIEIQDPQGNPVLGAEVLVNYYMPPMPRMPPMNYTVPAPFKAGSYRAVMDLIMAGPWNIVIRAKKEERGARVVFPIDVR
;
A
#
# COMPACT_ATOMS: atom_id res chain seq x y z
N MET A 1 -12.93 -38.95 -41.35
CA MET A 1 -12.44 -39.41 -40.04
C MET A 1 -11.66 -38.32 -39.27
N ASN A 2 -11.38 -37.21 -39.85
CA ASN A 2 -10.51 -36.20 -39.20
C ASN A 2 -11.23 -34.96 -38.64
N LEU A 3 -12.56 -34.90 -38.80
CA LEU A 3 -13.33 -33.74 -38.35
C LEU A 3 -13.61 -33.76 -36.82
N ARG A 4 -13.66 -34.95 -36.23
CA ARG A 4 -13.95 -35.09 -34.78
C ARG A 4 -12.76 -34.75 -33.86
N ILE A 5 -11.53 -34.86 -34.39
CA ILE A 5 -10.29 -34.55 -33.67
C ILE A 5 -10.03 -33.02 -33.66
N ALA A 6 -10.40 -32.32 -34.73
CA ALA A 6 -10.20 -30.88 -34.85
C ALA A 6 -11.09 -30.08 -33.90
N ILE A 7 -12.29 -30.57 -33.57
CA ILE A 7 -13.22 -29.88 -32.67
C ILE A 7 -12.76 -29.98 -31.22
N SER A 8 -12.14 -31.09 -30.84
CA SER A 8 -11.63 -31.25 -29.46
C SER A 8 -10.43 -30.35 -29.14
N LEU A 9 -9.58 -30.05 -30.11
CA LEU A 9 -8.43 -29.14 -29.90
C LEU A 9 -8.84 -27.69 -29.80
N SER A 10 -9.87 -27.26 -30.50
CA SER A 10 -10.37 -25.88 -30.46
C SER A 10 -11.03 -25.54 -29.14
N LEU A 11 -11.70 -26.51 -28.50
CA LEU A 11 -12.37 -26.28 -27.22
C LEU A 11 -11.37 -26.20 -26.06
N ALA A 12 -10.27 -26.94 -26.14
CA ALA A 12 -9.21 -26.91 -25.12
C ALA A 12 -8.42 -25.59 -25.16
N LEU A 13 -8.28 -24.94 -26.31
CA LEU A 13 -7.54 -23.67 -26.45
C LEU A 13 -8.37 -22.48 -25.95
N LEU A 14 -9.68 -22.58 -25.94
CA LEU A 14 -10.57 -21.50 -25.48
C LEU A 14 -10.65 -21.41 -23.94
N LEU A 15 -10.30 -22.49 -23.23
CA LEU A 15 -10.34 -22.51 -21.75
C LEU A 15 -9.11 -21.88 -21.10
N LEU A 16 -8.06 -21.55 -21.86
CA LEU A 16 -6.79 -21.04 -21.30
C LEU A 16 -6.73 -19.51 -21.18
N LEU A 17 -7.77 -18.79 -21.57
CA LEU A 17 -7.79 -17.32 -21.61
C LEU A 17 -8.54 -16.65 -20.45
N ILE A 18 -9.00 -17.42 -19.46
CA ILE A 18 -9.65 -16.85 -18.27
C ILE A 18 -8.68 -16.92 -17.08
N THR A 19 -7.47 -16.43 -17.26
CA THR A 19 -6.68 -15.98 -16.10
C THR A 19 -7.06 -14.53 -15.81
N GLY A 20 -8.28 -14.32 -15.40
CA GLY A 20 -8.70 -13.07 -14.80
C GLY A 20 -7.83 -12.87 -13.57
N LYS A 21 -6.89 -11.92 -13.62
CA LYS A 21 -6.20 -11.46 -12.42
C LYS A 21 -7.29 -11.08 -11.43
N PRO A 22 -7.26 -11.57 -10.19
CA PRO A 22 -8.22 -11.12 -9.20
C PRO A 22 -8.09 -9.61 -9.09
N CYS A 23 -9.10 -8.90 -9.54
CA CYS A 23 -9.23 -7.48 -9.29
C CYS A 23 -9.58 -7.35 -7.81
N TRP A 24 -8.56 -7.16 -6.98
CA TRP A 24 -8.76 -6.84 -5.57
C TRP A 24 -9.29 -5.40 -5.51
N ALA A 25 -10.59 -5.26 -5.77
CA ALA A 25 -11.29 -4.01 -5.53
C ALA A 25 -11.40 -3.82 -4.01
N GLY A 26 -10.79 -2.77 -3.47
CA GLY A 26 -10.95 -2.42 -2.07
C GLY A 26 -9.73 -1.80 -1.39
N ASP A 27 -8.52 -1.96 -1.90
CA ASP A 27 -7.33 -1.33 -1.32
C ASP A 27 -7.08 0.05 -1.93
N TYR A 28 -6.80 1.04 -1.09
CA TYR A 28 -6.19 2.29 -1.54
C TYR A 28 -4.71 2.03 -1.85
N ARG A 29 -4.24 2.45 -3.02
CA ARG A 29 -2.85 2.22 -3.44
C ARG A 29 -2.21 3.50 -3.94
N VAL A 30 -0.97 3.72 -3.53
CA VAL A 30 -0.14 4.83 -4.00
C VAL A 30 1.32 4.40 -4.09
N ARG A 31 2.02 4.91 -5.10
CA ARG A 31 3.46 4.72 -5.27
C ARG A 31 4.14 6.07 -5.13
N LYS A 32 5.18 6.12 -4.31
CA LYS A 32 6.01 7.29 -4.07
C LYS A 32 7.48 6.92 -4.14
N SER A 33 8.32 7.88 -4.44
CA SER A 33 9.78 7.69 -4.46
C SER A 33 10.47 8.84 -3.75
N ASP A 34 11.53 8.52 -3.04
CA ASP A 34 12.42 9.47 -2.40
C ASP A 34 13.80 8.85 -2.19
N GLN A 35 14.86 9.63 -2.43
CA GLN A 35 16.26 9.19 -2.26
C GLN A 35 16.61 7.88 -3.00
N GLY A 36 16.03 7.66 -4.18
CA GLY A 36 16.22 6.46 -4.97
C GLY A 36 15.43 5.24 -4.51
N LEU A 37 14.71 5.33 -3.40
CA LEU A 37 13.83 4.28 -2.92
C LEU A 37 12.42 4.47 -3.46
N THR A 38 11.78 3.39 -3.84
CA THR A 38 10.38 3.35 -4.27
C THR A 38 9.53 2.70 -3.20
N PHE A 39 8.46 3.38 -2.83
CA PHE A 39 7.50 2.94 -1.82
C PHE A 39 6.18 2.57 -2.51
N ASP A 40 5.83 1.31 -2.47
CA ASP A 40 4.51 0.81 -2.84
C ASP A 40 3.66 0.68 -1.58
N ILE A 41 2.61 1.48 -1.49
CA ILE A 41 1.82 1.64 -0.28
C ILE A 41 0.39 1.22 -0.57
N ALA A 42 -0.16 0.37 0.29
CA ALA A 42 -1.55 -0.04 0.25
C ALA A 42 -2.21 0.14 1.62
N ILE A 43 -3.43 0.68 1.62
CA ILE A 43 -4.29 0.72 2.80
C ILE A 43 -5.47 -0.22 2.52
N ASN A 44 -5.82 -1.04 3.50
CA ASN A 44 -6.79 -2.12 3.34
C ASN A 44 -8.24 -1.69 3.05
N ARG A 45 -8.50 -0.39 2.98
CA ARG A 45 -9.81 0.19 2.67
C ARG A 45 -9.69 1.37 1.71
N ASN A 46 -10.62 1.46 0.77
CA ASN A 46 -10.70 2.56 -0.19
C ASN A 46 -12.17 3.00 -0.37
N PRO A 47 -12.55 4.18 0.14
CA PRO A 47 -11.70 5.11 0.91
C PRO A 47 -11.35 4.57 2.30
N PRO A 48 -10.29 5.09 2.94
CA PRO A 48 -10.03 4.81 4.35
C PRO A 48 -11.20 5.22 5.24
N VAL A 49 -11.43 4.49 6.32
CA VAL A 49 -12.58 4.68 7.19
C VAL A 49 -12.18 5.05 8.61
N LEU A 50 -13.13 5.52 9.39
CA LEU A 50 -12.95 5.72 10.83
C LEU A 50 -12.52 4.42 11.52
N GLY A 51 -11.63 4.54 12.49
CA GLY A 51 -11.07 3.41 13.23
C GLY A 51 -9.82 2.82 12.59
N ASP A 52 -9.62 1.55 12.77
CA ASP A 52 -8.40 0.85 12.36
C ASP A 52 -8.32 0.66 10.84
N ASN A 53 -7.22 1.12 10.26
CA ASN A 53 -6.86 0.90 8.86
C ASN A 53 -5.44 0.33 8.83
N GLU A 54 -5.28 -0.85 8.23
CA GLU A 54 -3.95 -1.44 8.05
C GLU A 54 -3.26 -0.79 6.85
N ILE A 55 -2.05 -0.31 7.05
CA ILE A 55 -1.17 0.16 6.00
C ILE A 55 -0.05 -0.85 5.77
N ARG A 56 0.21 -1.18 4.51
CA ARG A 56 1.27 -2.08 4.06
C ARG A 56 2.20 -1.31 3.14
N ILE A 57 3.49 -1.45 3.38
CA ILE A 57 4.53 -0.71 2.69
C ILE A 57 5.57 -1.69 2.18
N GLU A 58 5.81 -1.68 0.88
CA GLU A 58 6.92 -2.37 0.24
C GLU A 58 7.91 -1.33 -0.26
N ILE A 59 9.19 -1.54 0.05
CA ILE A 59 10.26 -0.60 -0.32
C ILE A 59 11.22 -1.33 -1.25
N GLN A 60 11.53 -0.70 -2.38
CA GLN A 60 12.47 -1.21 -3.37
C GLN A 60 13.62 -0.23 -3.55
N ASP A 61 14.81 -0.76 -3.78
CA ASP A 61 15.98 0.02 -4.15
C ASP A 61 15.95 0.42 -5.65
N PRO A 62 16.91 1.23 -6.15
CA PRO A 62 16.94 1.61 -7.56
C PRO A 62 17.07 0.43 -8.54
N GLN A 63 17.55 -0.73 -8.09
CA GLN A 63 17.68 -1.95 -8.89
C GLN A 63 16.40 -2.82 -8.84
N GLY A 64 15.37 -2.38 -8.11
CA GLY A 64 14.12 -3.11 -7.95
C GLY A 64 14.16 -4.22 -6.90
N ASN A 65 15.24 -4.32 -6.11
CA ASN A 65 15.34 -5.30 -5.04
C ASN A 65 14.62 -4.80 -3.77
N PRO A 66 13.95 -5.70 -3.02
CA PRO A 66 13.30 -5.30 -1.78
C PRO A 66 14.31 -4.83 -0.75
N VAL A 67 13.99 -3.73 -0.08
CA VAL A 67 14.76 -3.20 1.04
C VAL A 67 14.24 -3.83 2.32
N LEU A 68 15.04 -4.71 2.90
CA LEU A 68 14.75 -5.42 4.14
C LEU A 68 15.54 -4.83 5.31
N GLY A 69 15.03 -4.99 6.53
CA GLY A 69 15.73 -4.56 7.74
C GLY A 69 15.80 -3.04 7.93
N ALA A 70 14.93 -2.28 7.29
CA ALA A 70 14.76 -0.85 7.54
C ALA A 70 13.92 -0.60 8.80
N GLU A 71 14.20 0.49 9.49
CA GLU A 71 13.30 1.05 10.48
C GLU A 71 12.26 1.91 9.75
N VAL A 72 10.99 1.52 9.83
CA VAL A 72 9.89 2.23 9.14
C VAL A 72 8.91 2.76 10.18
N LEU A 73 8.63 4.06 10.09
CA LEU A 73 7.66 4.76 10.93
C LEU A 73 6.57 5.34 10.05
N VAL A 74 5.34 5.20 10.47
CA VAL A 74 4.16 5.80 9.85
C VAL A 74 3.64 6.90 10.76
N ASN A 75 3.69 8.12 10.29
CA ASN A 75 3.09 9.27 10.95
C ASN A 75 1.82 9.66 10.19
N TYR A 76 0.74 9.91 10.91
CA TYR A 76 -0.50 10.36 10.33
C TYR A 76 -1.07 11.51 11.15
N TYR A 77 -1.45 12.59 10.46
CA TYR A 77 -1.93 13.80 11.10
C TYR A 77 -2.99 14.52 10.26
N MET A 78 -3.88 15.22 10.95
CA MET A 78 -4.79 16.15 10.29
C MET A 78 -4.17 17.55 10.19
N PRO A 79 -4.44 18.29 9.11
CA PRO A 79 -4.08 19.72 9.06
C PRO A 79 -4.66 20.46 10.26
N PRO A 80 -3.94 21.46 10.81
CA PRO A 80 -4.44 22.25 11.93
C PRO A 80 -5.81 22.88 11.62
N MET A 81 -6.74 22.74 12.56
CA MET A 81 -8.08 23.33 12.48
C MET A 81 -8.31 24.23 13.68
N PRO A 82 -8.96 25.41 13.49
CA PRO A 82 -9.28 26.30 14.60
C PRO A 82 -10.12 25.60 15.68
N ARG A 83 -9.76 25.80 16.96
CA ARG A 83 -10.45 25.28 18.13
C ARG A 83 -10.41 23.76 18.30
N MET A 84 -9.58 23.06 17.54
CA MET A 84 -9.39 21.62 17.70
C MET A 84 -7.97 21.32 18.16
N PRO A 85 -7.80 20.34 19.05
CA PRO A 85 -6.46 19.90 19.44
C PRO A 85 -5.73 19.30 18.21
N PRO A 86 -4.40 19.43 18.14
CA PRO A 86 -3.63 18.80 17.07
C PRO A 86 -3.78 17.27 17.13
N MET A 87 -4.04 16.68 15.97
CA MET A 87 -4.10 15.23 15.79
C MET A 87 -2.87 14.81 14.99
N ASN A 88 -1.92 14.19 15.69
CA ASN A 88 -0.64 13.79 15.12
C ASN A 88 -0.15 12.53 15.87
N TYR A 89 -0.09 11.43 15.14
CA TYR A 89 0.24 10.12 15.68
C TYR A 89 1.36 9.48 14.88
N THR A 90 2.21 8.73 15.56
CA THR A 90 3.28 7.97 14.91
C THR A 90 3.29 6.54 15.43
N VAL A 91 3.31 5.59 14.53
CA VAL A 91 3.37 4.16 14.85
C VAL A 91 4.52 3.49 14.09
N PRO A 92 5.20 2.50 14.69
CA PRO A 92 6.19 1.72 13.97
C PRO A 92 5.52 0.76 12.99
N ALA A 93 6.17 0.47 11.88
CA ALA A 93 5.75 -0.49 10.89
C ALA A 93 6.78 -1.63 10.79
N PRO A 94 6.72 -2.64 11.66
CA PRO A 94 7.61 -3.78 11.59
C PRO A 94 7.40 -4.59 10.31
N PHE A 95 8.45 -5.26 9.83
CA PHE A 95 8.39 -6.15 8.69
C PHE A 95 7.69 -7.46 9.09
N LYS A 96 6.59 -7.78 8.39
CA LYS A 96 5.79 -8.97 8.65
C LYS A 96 5.12 -9.44 7.37
N ALA A 97 5.23 -10.73 7.07
CA ALA A 97 4.58 -11.35 5.91
C ALA A 97 4.88 -10.62 4.58
N GLY A 98 6.14 -10.27 4.33
CA GLY A 98 6.62 -9.70 3.07
C GLY A 98 6.50 -8.18 2.92
N SER A 99 6.00 -7.47 3.92
CA SER A 99 5.88 -6.00 3.89
C SER A 99 6.02 -5.38 5.28
N TYR A 100 6.32 -4.08 5.32
CA TYR A 100 6.22 -3.31 6.56
C TYR A 100 4.75 -2.98 6.81
N ARG A 101 4.26 -3.28 8.01
CA ARG A 101 2.83 -3.17 8.35
C ARG A 101 2.62 -2.40 9.63
N ALA A 102 1.62 -1.54 9.59
CA ALA A 102 1.14 -0.80 10.76
C ALA A 102 -0.38 -0.68 10.74
N VAL A 103 -0.96 -0.37 11.87
CA VAL A 103 -2.38 -0.03 11.99
C VAL A 103 -2.47 1.44 12.36
N MET A 104 -3.22 2.19 11.59
CA MET A 104 -3.56 3.59 11.86
C MET A 104 -4.97 3.65 12.44
N ASP A 105 -5.12 4.22 13.61
CA ASP A 105 -6.42 4.52 14.20
C ASP A 105 -6.84 5.93 13.78
N LEU A 106 -7.70 6.03 12.77
CA LEU A 106 -8.18 7.28 12.20
C LEU A 106 -9.44 7.72 12.94
N ILE A 107 -9.29 8.61 13.90
CA ILE A 107 -10.32 8.97 14.87
C ILE A 107 -11.32 10.01 14.39
N MET A 108 -11.11 10.58 13.19
CA MET A 108 -11.98 11.62 12.64
C MET A 108 -12.04 11.50 11.11
N ALA A 109 -13.22 11.72 10.56
CA ALA A 109 -13.40 11.86 9.11
C ALA A 109 -12.77 13.16 8.59
N GLY A 110 -12.40 13.17 7.32
CA GLY A 110 -11.80 14.32 6.64
C GLY A 110 -10.38 14.06 6.16
N PRO A 111 -9.64 15.13 5.80
CA PRO A 111 -8.32 15.03 5.20
C PRO A 111 -7.25 14.72 6.26
N TRP A 112 -6.46 13.69 5.96
CA TRP A 112 -5.27 13.33 6.73
C TRP A 112 -4.05 13.30 5.82
N ASN A 113 -2.89 13.61 6.35
CA ASN A 113 -1.60 13.43 5.69
C ASN A 113 -0.88 12.23 6.31
N ILE A 114 -0.40 11.36 5.46
CA ILE A 114 0.40 10.20 5.86
C ILE A 114 1.85 10.47 5.49
N VAL A 115 2.75 10.31 6.45
CA VAL A 115 4.19 10.46 6.27
C VAL A 115 4.84 9.13 6.60
N ILE A 116 5.55 8.56 5.65
CA ILE A 116 6.33 7.34 5.87
C ILE A 116 7.80 7.72 5.88
N ARG A 117 8.49 7.32 6.94
CA ARG A 117 9.93 7.48 7.09
C ARG A 117 10.57 6.10 7.16
N ALA A 118 11.53 5.87 6.29
CA ALA A 118 12.32 4.66 6.29
C ALA A 118 13.79 5.01 6.52
N LYS A 119 14.44 4.30 7.42
CA LYS A 119 15.86 4.46 7.70
C LYS A 119 16.54 3.10 7.71
N LYS A 120 17.60 2.98 6.94
CA LYS A 120 18.47 1.82 6.94
C LYS A 120 19.93 2.29 6.94
N GLU A 121 20.68 1.96 7.99
CA GLU A 121 22.04 2.45 8.20
C GLU A 121 22.08 3.99 8.15
N GLU A 122 22.90 4.58 7.27
CA GLU A 122 23.03 6.03 7.09
C GLU A 122 22.01 6.62 6.08
N ARG A 123 21.18 5.77 5.47
CA ARG A 123 20.21 6.21 4.45
C ARG A 123 18.83 6.38 5.06
N GLY A 124 18.25 7.54 4.81
CA GLY A 124 16.87 7.85 5.18
C GLY A 124 16.07 8.34 3.98
N ALA A 125 14.80 7.96 3.92
CA ALA A 125 13.85 8.44 2.92
C ALA A 125 12.53 8.81 3.59
N ARG A 126 11.81 9.76 2.99
CA ARG A 126 10.55 10.26 3.51
C ARG A 126 9.58 10.50 2.37
N VAL A 127 8.40 9.92 2.44
CA VAL A 127 7.33 10.17 1.48
C VAL A 127 6.08 10.66 2.19
N VAL A 128 5.29 11.48 1.50
CA VAL A 128 4.06 12.09 2.03
C VAL A 128 2.95 11.96 1.00
N PHE A 129 1.75 11.63 1.46
CA PHE A 129 0.56 11.63 0.61
C PHE A 129 -0.69 11.91 1.43
N PRO A 130 -1.71 12.57 0.84
CA PRO A 130 -2.97 12.81 1.50
C PRO A 130 -3.92 11.62 1.35
N ILE A 131 -4.80 11.44 2.33
CA ILE A 131 -5.97 10.55 2.25
C ILE A 131 -7.21 11.31 2.73
N ASP A 132 -8.37 10.86 2.30
CA ASP A 132 -9.66 11.38 2.77
C ASP A 132 -10.42 10.26 3.49
N VAL A 133 -10.65 10.43 4.77
CA VAL A 133 -11.28 9.44 5.65
C VAL A 133 -12.79 9.66 5.69
N ARG A 134 -13.56 8.60 5.48
CA ARG A 134 -15.02 8.62 5.48
C ARG A 134 -15.66 7.75 6.53
#